data_c2175d42e07c0bbbc12d59c7dd8f461b
#
_entry.id   c2175d42e07c0bbbc12d59c7dd8f461b
#
_cell.length_a   1.000
_cell.length_b   1.000
_cell.length_c   1.000
_cell.angle_alpha   90.00
_cell.angle_beta   90.00
_cell.angle_gamma   90.00
#
_symmetry.space_group_name_H-M   'P 1'
#
loop_
_entity.id
_entity.type
_entity.pdbx_description
1 polymer ?
#
loop_
_entity_poly.entity_id
_entity_poly.type
_entity_poly.pdbx_seq_one_letter_code
_entity_poly.pdbx_strand_id
1 'polypeptide(L)'
;MFSQLFGKYLIENDVINEGQFDDILAKMEQTRAKLGLIAVSEGILTKEKAEEINILQTQKDARFGDIAVEEGYITKEQLDTLLSKQGNPYMKFIQVLEEVTGIEQSKIDKYVEDFRKSIGFTPEELESLKNEDIDKIVPMFAYASNPYVTRIAALALRNITRFVTTNYYIGKIEHVSSFDYRAFAGQRCEGAINTVIGFAVKNDEKAFLKIADGYSKNGSYSLGLESYDAVGEFVNCIDGLFSSAVSTEDIEIEILPQFSYENQIAKGSAYVLPIYINGSEVSLYIAVDSEVTIGQMPVTRKIAVKAGSIDVTGEKTTVLIVDDSGLSRMMLRNILEEAGYCIVAEASDGLEGELAYKQYQPDIVTLDITMPNMDGIECLEKIMDYDPDANVIMITAAGQQNKVIKALKAVSYTHLRAHETP
;
A
#
# COMPACT_ATOMS: atom_id res chain seq x y z
N MET A 1 -0.74 -11.34 9.59
CA MET A 1 -0.22 -12.55 8.87
C MET A 1 -0.30 -13.83 9.69
N PHE A 2 0.31 -13.87 10.87
CA PHE A 2 0.26 -15.08 11.73
C PHE A 2 -1.16 -15.59 11.96
N SER A 3 -2.08 -14.72 12.37
CA SER A 3 -3.48 -15.08 12.66
C SER A 3 -4.16 -15.80 11.50
N GLN A 4 -3.92 -15.37 10.28
CA GLN A 4 -4.51 -15.97 9.08
C GLN A 4 -3.92 -17.35 8.78
N LEU A 5 -2.59 -17.48 8.78
CA LEU A 5 -1.91 -18.74 8.50
C LEU A 5 -2.20 -19.79 9.60
N PHE A 6 -2.13 -19.38 10.85
CA PHE A 6 -2.40 -20.29 11.98
C PHE A 6 -3.89 -20.63 12.09
N GLY A 7 -4.79 -19.66 11.85
CA GLY A 7 -6.23 -19.92 11.82
C GLY A 7 -6.60 -20.93 10.74
N LYS A 8 -6.04 -20.80 9.54
CA LYS A 8 -6.23 -21.79 8.46
C LYS A 8 -5.72 -23.18 8.87
N TYR A 9 -4.54 -23.25 9.49
CA TYR A 9 -4.00 -24.49 10.03
C TYR A 9 -4.95 -25.14 11.06
N LEU A 10 -5.53 -24.33 11.96
CA LEU A 10 -6.48 -24.83 12.96
C LEU A 10 -7.77 -25.36 12.33
N ILE A 11 -8.26 -24.72 11.26
CA ILE A 11 -9.42 -25.20 10.47
C ILE A 11 -9.09 -26.51 9.78
N GLU A 12 -7.96 -26.58 9.06
CA GLU A 12 -7.52 -27.79 8.35
C GLU A 12 -7.27 -29.01 9.25
N ASN A 13 -7.03 -28.77 10.56
CA ASN A 13 -6.87 -29.81 11.57
C ASN A 13 -8.12 -30.02 12.46
N ASP A 14 -9.28 -29.51 12.02
CA ASP A 14 -10.57 -29.65 12.74
C ASP A 14 -10.55 -29.15 14.20
N VAL A 15 -9.67 -28.20 14.54
CA VAL A 15 -9.58 -27.59 15.88
C VAL A 15 -10.63 -26.51 16.07
N ILE A 16 -10.88 -25.73 15.01
CA ILE A 16 -11.94 -24.72 14.91
C ILE A 16 -12.62 -24.84 13.55
N ASN A 17 -13.83 -24.28 13.43
CA ASN A 17 -14.52 -24.12 12.16
C ASN A 17 -14.40 -22.69 11.60
N GLU A 18 -14.79 -22.50 10.32
CA GLU A 18 -14.73 -21.19 9.64
C GLU A 18 -15.52 -20.10 10.41
N GLY A 19 -16.72 -20.41 10.92
CA GLY A 19 -17.52 -19.45 11.68
C GLY A 19 -16.85 -19.00 12.98
N GLN A 20 -16.19 -19.93 13.70
CA GLN A 20 -15.40 -19.57 14.88
C GLN A 20 -14.19 -18.72 14.50
N PHE A 21 -13.57 -18.99 13.37
CA PHE A 21 -12.44 -18.21 12.89
C PHE A 21 -12.86 -16.77 12.54
N ASP A 22 -13.99 -16.60 11.84
CA ASP A 22 -14.55 -15.28 11.54
C ASP A 22 -14.89 -14.49 12.81
N ASP A 23 -15.49 -15.16 13.81
CA ASP A 23 -15.77 -14.56 15.11
C ASP A 23 -14.49 -14.11 15.84
N ILE A 24 -13.42 -14.92 15.76
CA ILE A 24 -12.11 -14.57 16.34
C ILE A 24 -11.56 -13.31 15.66
N LEU A 25 -11.53 -13.25 14.33
CA LEU A 25 -11.02 -12.10 13.60
C LEU A 25 -11.81 -10.82 13.91
N ALA A 26 -13.15 -10.91 13.93
CA ALA A 26 -14.00 -9.76 14.24
C ALA A 26 -13.78 -9.23 15.68
N LYS A 27 -13.60 -10.13 16.65
CA LYS A 27 -13.32 -9.73 18.04
C LYS A 27 -11.93 -9.15 18.24
N MET A 28 -10.93 -9.62 17.48
CA MET A 28 -9.55 -9.09 17.54
C MET A 28 -9.46 -7.60 17.27
N GLU A 29 -10.28 -7.08 16.36
CA GLU A 29 -10.28 -5.65 15.99
C GLU A 29 -10.59 -4.75 17.19
N GLN A 30 -11.43 -5.21 18.10
CA GLN A 30 -11.87 -4.47 19.30
C GLN A 30 -11.09 -4.84 20.58
N THR A 31 -10.20 -5.84 20.49
CA THR A 31 -9.50 -6.40 21.65
C THR A 31 -8.14 -5.74 21.85
N ARG A 32 -7.81 -5.46 23.12
CA ARG A 32 -6.43 -5.20 23.58
C ARG A 32 -5.93 -6.41 24.34
N ALA A 33 -4.72 -6.85 24.03
CA ALA A 33 -4.12 -8.00 24.73
C ALA A 33 -3.96 -7.71 26.22
N LYS A 34 -4.33 -8.70 27.07
CA LYS A 34 -4.21 -8.59 28.53
C LYS A 34 -2.75 -8.57 28.94
N LEU A 35 -2.36 -7.65 29.82
CA LEU A 35 -0.97 -7.51 30.28
C LEU A 35 -0.43 -8.79 30.94
N GLY A 36 -1.29 -9.51 31.68
CA GLY A 36 -0.91 -10.78 32.27
C GLY A 36 -0.53 -11.84 31.27
N LEU A 37 -1.27 -11.95 30.15
CA LEU A 37 -0.95 -12.87 29.05
C LEU A 37 0.39 -12.51 28.40
N ILE A 38 0.62 -11.23 28.12
CA ILE A 38 1.88 -10.75 27.54
C ILE A 38 3.04 -11.03 28.50
N ALA A 39 2.89 -10.73 29.79
CA ALA A 39 3.94 -10.92 30.78
C ALA A 39 4.34 -12.40 30.95
N VAL A 40 3.39 -13.32 30.85
CA VAL A 40 3.66 -14.77 30.86
C VAL A 40 4.38 -15.20 29.58
N SER A 41 3.91 -14.76 28.43
CA SER A 41 4.53 -15.06 27.14
C SER A 41 5.98 -14.54 27.01
N GLU A 42 6.26 -13.38 27.60
CA GLU A 42 7.61 -12.80 27.65
C GLU A 42 8.49 -13.40 28.74
N GLY A 43 7.96 -14.37 29.52
CA GLY A 43 8.70 -14.98 30.64
C GLY A 43 8.99 -14.04 31.82
N ILE A 44 8.33 -12.87 31.87
CA ILE A 44 8.46 -11.89 32.96
C ILE A 44 7.72 -12.36 34.20
N LEU A 45 6.53 -12.96 33.99
CA LEU A 45 5.74 -13.57 35.07
C LEU A 45 5.49 -15.04 34.79
N THR A 46 5.28 -15.82 35.87
CA THR A 46 4.68 -17.14 35.72
C THR A 46 3.16 -17.04 35.62
N LYS A 47 2.48 -18.09 35.15
CA LYS A 47 1.02 -18.14 35.04
C LYS A 47 0.37 -17.96 36.40
N GLU A 48 0.93 -18.57 37.44
CA GLU A 48 0.44 -18.50 38.83
C GLU A 48 0.50 -17.06 39.36
N LYS A 49 1.61 -16.34 39.10
CA LYS A 49 1.76 -14.93 39.50
C LYS A 49 0.81 -14.00 38.75
N ALA A 50 0.59 -14.24 37.45
CA ALA A 50 -0.38 -13.47 36.70
C ALA A 50 -1.81 -13.67 37.24
N GLU A 51 -2.15 -14.89 37.64
CA GLU A 51 -3.45 -15.19 38.26
C GLU A 51 -3.59 -14.57 39.66
N GLU A 52 -2.54 -14.57 40.47
CA GLU A 52 -2.49 -13.85 41.75
C GLU A 52 -2.82 -12.36 41.58
N ILE A 53 -2.21 -11.71 40.58
CA ILE A 53 -2.47 -10.29 40.26
C ILE A 53 -3.93 -10.09 39.80
N ASN A 54 -4.50 -11.00 38.99
CA ASN A 54 -5.89 -10.95 38.56
C ASN A 54 -6.85 -11.02 39.77
N ILE A 55 -6.55 -11.88 40.76
CA ILE A 55 -7.32 -11.97 42.01
C ILE A 55 -7.20 -10.65 42.79
N LEU A 56 -5.99 -10.09 42.90
CA LEU A 56 -5.79 -8.81 43.59
C LEU A 56 -6.52 -7.66 42.89
N GLN A 57 -6.69 -7.68 41.58
CA GLN A 57 -7.46 -6.69 40.83
C GLN A 57 -8.92 -6.62 41.31
N THR A 58 -9.54 -7.78 41.55
CA THR A 58 -10.93 -7.83 42.03
C THR A 58 -11.08 -7.31 43.46
N GLN A 59 -10.01 -7.35 44.25
CA GLN A 59 -10.00 -6.90 45.64
C GLN A 59 -9.63 -5.42 45.79
N LYS A 60 -8.70 -4.92 44.97
CA LYS A 60 -8.13 -3.57 45.09
C LYS A 60 -8.77 -2.54 44.16
N ASP A 61 -9.60 -2.95 43.20
CA ASP A 61 -10.16 -2.09 42.13
C ASP A 61 -9.09 -1.25 41.43
N ALA A 62 -7.95 -1.89 41.10
CA ALA A 62 -6.79 -1.25 40.48
C ALA A 62 -6.40 -1.98 39.19
N ARG A 63 -5.59 -1.32 38.33
CA ARG A 63 -5.15 -1.91 37.06
C ARG A 63 -4.08 -2.98 37.30
N PHE A 64 -4.07 -4.03 36.48
CA PHE A 64 -3.08 -5.10 36.54
C PHE A 64 -1.64 -4.58 36.64
N GLY A 65 -1.27 -3.64 35.79
CA GLY A 65 0.07 -3.08 35.77
C GLY A 65 0.45 -2.32 37.04
N ASP A 66 -0.49 -1.59 37.62
CA ASP A 66 -0.27 -0.83 38.87
C ASP A 66 -0.02 -1.79 40.02
N ILE A 67 -0.87 -2.83 40.15
CA ILE A 67 -0.71 -3.87 41.19
C ILE A 67 0.59 -4.65 41.00
N ALA A 68 0.92 -5.01 39.76
CA ALA A 68 2.13 -5.76 39.44
C ALA A 68 3.42 -5.00 39.83
N VAL A 69 3.41 -3.67 39.67
CA VAL A 69 4.54 -2.82 40.12
C VAL A 69 4.52 -2.58 41.60
N GLU A 70 3.35 -2.29 42.20
CA GLU A 70 3.20 -2.03 43.65
C GLU A 70 3.63 -3.23 44.49
N GLU A 71 3.22 -4.43 44.09
CA GLU A 71 3.58 -5.68 44.77
C GLU A 71 4.97 -6.22 44.40
N GLY A 72 5.71 -5.50 43.54
CA GLY A 72 7.09 -5.82 43.16
C GLY A 72 7.24 -7.03 42.24
N TYR A 73 6.16 -7.46 41.55
CA TYR A 73 6.22 -8.55 40.58
C TYR A 73 6.96 -8.15 39.30
N ILE A 74 6.84 -6.87 38.88
CA ILE A 74 7.52 -6.31 37.73
C ILE A 74 8.04 -4.91 38.04
N THR A 75 9.04 -4.45 37.26
CA THR A 75 9.51 -3.06 37.32
C THR A 75 8.64 -2.14 36.45
N LYS A 76 8.79 -0.83 36.61
CA LYS A 76 8.10 0.17 35.80
C LYS A 76 8.53 0.09 34.33
N GLU A 77 9.81 -0.12 34.06
CA GLU A 77 10.36 -0.30 32.72
C GLU A 77 9.81 -1.56 32.04
N GLN A 78 9.62 -2.65 32.80
CA GLN A 78 8.97 -3.86 32.32
C GLN A 78 7.49 -3.60 31.98
N LEU A 79 6.78 -2.82 32.83
CA LEU A 79 5.41 -2.43 32.54
C LEU A 79 5.29 -1.62 31.25
N ASP A 80 6.15 -0.62 31.04
CA ASP A 80 6.16 0.19 29.83
C ASP A 80 6.42 -0.67 28.57
N THR A 81 7.30 -1.65 28.67
CA THR A 81 7.56 -2.64 27.62
C THR A 81 6.32 -3.49 27.32
N LEU A 82 5.64 -4.00 28.36
CA LEU A 82 4.42 -4.79 28.20
C LEU A 82 3.27 -3.98 27.57
N LEU A 83 3.12 -2.72 27.98
CA LEU A 83 2.12 -1.81 27.44
C LEU A 83 2.33 -1.57 25.93
N SER A 84 3.58 -1.44 25.49
CA SER A 84 3.90 -1.28 24.07
C SER A 84 3.51 -2.49 23.22
N LYS A 85 3.46 -3.68 23.83
CA LYS A 85 3.10 -4.95 23.18
C LYS A 85 1.60 -5.28 23.18
N GLN A 86 0.75 -4.49 23.84
CA GLN A 86 -0.70 -4.73 23.87
C GLN A 86 -1.38 -4.68 22.49
N GLY A 87 -0.74 -4.03 21.52
CA GLY A 87 -1.18 -4.00 20.12
C GLY A 87 -0.79 -5.23 19.30
N ASN A 88 0.05 -6.13 19.82
CA ASN A 88 0.59 -7.26 19.07
C ASN A 88 -0.54 -8.19 18.55
N PRO A 89 -0.65 -8.41 17.22
CA PRO A 89 -1.73 -9.21 16.62
C PRO A 89 -1.72 -10.68 17.08
N TYR A 90 -0.55 -11.27 17.30
CA TYR A 90 -0.41 -12.63 17.84
C TYR A 90 -1.05 -12.75 19.22
N MET A 91 -0.73 -11.84 20.15
CA MET A 91 -1.26 -11.86 21.49
C MET A 91 -2.78 -11.68 21.52
N LYS A 92 -3.30 -10.79 20.69
CA LYS A 92 -4.76 -10.60 20.52
C LYS A 92 -5.42 -11.88 20.02
N PHE A 93 -4.83 -12.51 19.00
CA PHE A 93 -5.36 -13.72 18.41
C PHE A 93 -5.44 -14.86 19.43
N ILE A 94 -4.34 -15.13 20.16
CA ILE A 94 -4.28 -16.19 21.16
C ILE A 94 -5.31 -15.96 22.27
N GLN A 95 -5.43 -14.72 22.77
CA GLN A 95 -6.41 -14.37 23.77
C GLN A 95 -7.85 -14.62 23.29
N VAL A 96 -8.19 -14.13 22.09
CA VAL A 96 -9.54 -14.28 21.55
C VAL A 96 -9.82 -15.73 21.18
N LEU A 97 -8.83 -16.49 20.69
CA LEU A 97 -8.95 -17.92 20.44
C LEU A 97 -9.32 -18.68 21.73
N GLU A 98 -8.63 -18.43 22.84
CA GLU A 98 -8.96 -19.01 24.14
C GLU A 98 -10.38 -18.62 24.60
N GLU A 99 -10.75 -17.33 24.47
CA GLU A 99 -12.07 -16.82 24.88
C GLU A 99 -13.24 -17.39 24.04
N VAL A 100 -13.03 -17.62 22.74
CA VAL A 100 -14.09 -18.13 21.83
C VAL A 100 -14.22 -19.64 21.91
N THR A 101 -13.10 -20.35 22.05
CA THR A 101 -13.06 -21.81 21.93
C THR A 101 -13.01 -22.53 23.31
N GLY A 102 -12.56 -21.84 24.35
CA GLY A 102 -12.27 -22.44 25.66
C GLY A 102 -11.05 -23.37 25.66
N ILE A 103 -10.23 -23.34 24.61
CA ILE A 103 -8.98 -24.12 24.51
C ILE A 103 -7.95 -23.52 25.46
N GLU A 104 -7.41 -24.31 26.36
CA GLU A 104 -6.38 -23.87 27.30
C GLU A 104 -5.09 -23.46 26.58
N GLN A 105 -4.42 -22.42 27.11
CA GLN A 105 -3.16 -21.88 26.61
C GLN A 105 -2.11 -22.98 26.30
N SER A 106 -1.97 -23.96 27.18
CA SER A 106 -1.01 -25.07 27.01
C SER A 106 -1.25 -25.91 25.74
N LYS A 107 -2.52 -26.05 25.34
CA LYS A 107 -2.91 -26.72 24.10
C LYS A 107 -2.66 -25.80 22.89
N ILE A 108 -2.96 -24.50 23.03
CA ILE A 108 -2.69 -23.51 21.98
C ILE A 108 -1.19 -23.48 21.68
N ASP A 109 -0.33 -23.45 22.71
CA ASP A 109 1.12 -23.47 22.55
C ASP A 109 1.61 -24.72 21.78
N LYS A 110 0.99 -25.88 22.05
CA LYS A 110 1.27 -27.09 21.29
C LYS A 110 0.85 -26.98 19.84
N TYR A 111 -0.35 -26.44 19.55
CA TYR A 111 -0.80 -26.21 18.16
C TYR A 111 0.10 -25.23 17.43
N VAL A 112 0.59 -24.19 18.09
CA VAL A 112 1.56 -23.23 17.52
C VAL A 112 2.88 -23.93 17.15
N GLU A 113 3.37 -24.84 18.02
CA GLU A 113 4.59 -25.59 17.74
C GLU A 113 4.39 -26.63 16.61
N ASP A 114 3.22 -27.29 16.58
CA ASP A 114 2.87 -28.23 15.51
C ASP A 114 2.69 -27.49 14.16
N PHE A 115 2.07 -26.31 14.16
CA PHE A 115 2.00 -25.40 13.02
C PHE A 115 3.41 -25.01 12.52
N ARG A 116 4.31 -24.57 13.42
CA ARG A 116 5.69 -24.24 13.08
C ARG A 116 6.36 -25.37 12.29
N LYS A 117 6.21 -26.61 12.80
CA LYS A 117 6.79 -27.80 12.17
C LYS A 117 6.15 -28.12 10.82
N SER A 118 4.83 -27.95 10.70
CA SER A 118 4.09 -28.22 9.46
C SER A 118 4.52 -27.34 8.29
N ILE A 119 4.86 -26.08 8.57
CA ILE A 119 5.35 -25.11 7.57
C ILE A 119 6.88 -25.12 7.43
N GLY A 120 7.60 -25.86 8.27
CA GLY A 120 9.05 -26.01 8.22
C GLY A 120 9.84 -24.80 8.77
N PHE A 121 9.24 -23.98 9.61
CA PHE A 121 9.90 -22.79 10.15
C PHE A 121 10.81 -23.10 11.34
N THR A 122 11.91 -22.34 11.43
CA THR A 122 12.74 -22.27 12.64
C THR A 122 11.99 -21.51 13.76
N PRO A 123 12.41 -21.64 15.03
CA PRO A 123 11.84 -20.81 16.10
C PRO A 123 11.93 -19.31 15.84
N GLU A 124 13.04 -18.83 15.28
CA GLU A 124 13.29 -17.41 14.96
C GLU A 124 12.37 -16.92 13.85
N GLU A 125 12.11 -17.75 12.85
CA GLU A 125 11.16 -17.45 11.76
C GLU A 125 9.73 -17.35 12.28
N LEU A 126 9.33 -18.27 13.18
CA LEU A 126 8.03 -18.19 13.83
C LEU A 126 7.88 -16.90 14.67
N GLU A 127 8.91 -16.52 15.42
CA GLU A 127 8.90 -15.26 16.19
C GLU A 127 8.78 -14.03 15.27
N SER A 128 9.46 -14.04 14.14
CA SER A 128 9.33 -12.98 13.13
C SER A 128 7.90 -12.90 12.59
N LEU A 129 7.25 -14.05 12.35
CA LEU A 129 5.86 -14.12 11.91
C LEU A 129 4.87 -13.62 12.98
N LYS A 130 5.08 -13.97 14.26
CA LYS A 130 4.27 -13.49 15.40
C LYS A 130 4.37 -11.97 15.60
N ASN A 131 5.54 -11.40 15.31
CA ASN A 131 5.80 -9.97 15.45
C ASN A 131 5.47 -9.17 14.18
N GLU A 132 5.02 -9.84 13.11
CA GLU A 132 4.72 -9.25 11.80
C GLU A 132 5.89 -8.44 11.22
N ASP A 133 7.12 -8.92 11.45
CA ASP A 133 8.36 -8.35 10.91
C ASP A 133 8.46 -8.66 9.41
N ILE A 134 7.87 -7.80 8.58
CA ILE A 134 7.75 -8.00 7.13
C ILE A 134 9.12 -8.23 6.49
N ASP A 135 10.18 -7.53 6.94
CA ASP A 135 11.51 -7.63 6.36
C ASP A 135 12.15 -9.01 6.59
N LYS A 136 11.77 -9.69 7.67
CA LYS A 136 12.18 -11.07 7.94
C LYS A 136 11.22 -12.11 7.36
N ILE A 137 9.91 -11.79 7.29
CA ILE A 137 8.90 -12.70 6.75
C ILE A 137 9.04 -12.83 5.24
N VAL A 138 9.22 -11.73 4.52
CA VAL A 138 9.22 -11.73 3.04
C VAL A 138 10.25 -12.70 2.46
N PRO A 139 11.50 -12.77 2.92
CA PRO A 139 12.46 -13.74 2.41
C PRO A 139 12.06 -15.22 2.57
N MET A 140 11.22 -15.55 3.56
CA MET A 140 10.73 -16.90 3.77
C MET A 140 9.74 -17.35 2.69
N PHE A 141 8.95 -16.43 2.16
CA PHE A 141 7.91 -16.68 1.17
C PHE A 141 8.29 -16.22 -0.24
N ALA A 142 9.08 -15.15 -0.34
CA ALA A 142 9.43 -14.46 -1.58
C ALA A 142 10.95 -14.50 -1.85
N TYR A 143 11.59 -15.63 -1.59
CA TYR A 143 13.00 -15.82 -1.96
C TYR A 143 13.13 -15.92 -3.48
N ALA A 144 13.87 -15.00 -4.06
CA ALA A 144 14.21 -14.97 -5.48
C ALA A 144 15.71 -14.76 -5.67
N SER A 145 16.24 -15.24 -6.77
CA SER A 145 17.66 -15.06 -7.12
C SER A 145 18.03 -13.59 -7.34
N ASN A 146 17.06 -12.79 -7.76
CA ASN A 146 17.23 -11.34 -7.90
C ASN A 146 16.77 -10.64 -6.61
N PRO A 147 17.66 -9.93 -5.88
CA PRO A 147 17.35 -9.29 -4.61
C PRO A 147 16.30 -8.17 -4.72
N TYR A 148 16.17 -7.54 -5.87
CA TYR A 148 15.15 -6.50 -6.10
C TYR A 148 13.73 -7.05 -6.04
N VAL A 149 13.50 -8.31 -6.45
CA VAL A 149 12.20 -8.97 -6.33
C VAL A 149 11.75 -9.04 -4.87
N THR A 150 12.62 -9.50 -3.98
CA THR A 150 12.34 -9.57 -2.53
C THR A 150 12.12 -8.17 -1.95
N ARG A 151 12.91 -7.18 -2.39
CA ARG A 151 12.77 -5.77 -1.94
C ARG A 151 11.45 -5.15 -2.37
N ILE A 152 11.04 -5.36 -3.63
CA ILE A 152 9.74 -4.89 -4.16
C ILE A 152 8.59 -5.58 -3.41
N ALA A 153 8.66 -6.89 -3.20
CA ALA A 153 7.66 -7.62 -2.42
C ALA A 153 7.51 -7.05 -1.00
N ALA A 154 8.62 -6.77 -0.31
CA ALA A 154 8.61 -6.17 1.02
C ALA A 154 7.98 -4.76 1.01
N LEU A 155 8.29 -3.93 0.01
CA LEU A 155 7.67 -2.60 -0.16
C LEU A 155 6.17 -2.73 -0.37
N ALA A 156 5.72 -3.61 -1.25
CA ALA A 156 4.31 -3.83 -1.53
C ALA A 156 3.55 -4.28 -0.26
N LEU A 157 4.09 -5.23 0.50
CA LEU A 157 3.44 -5.73 1.71
C LEU A 157 3.39 -4.69 2.84
N ARG A 158 4.44 -3.89 3.02
CA ARG A 158 4.41 -2.76 3.97
C ARG A 158 3.32 -1.75 3.60
N ASN A 159 3.16 -1.45 2.31
CA ASN A 159 2.12 -0.53 1.84
C ASN A 159 0.72 -1.15 1.97
N ILE A 160 0.52 -2.45 1.71
CA ILE A 160 -0.74 -3.14 2.01
C ILE A 160 -1.07 -3.02 3.50
N THR A 161 -0.12 -3.28 4.38
CA THR A 161 -0.30 -3.14 5.84
C THR A 161 -0.70 -1.72 6.23
N ARG A 162 -0.08 -0.72 5.62
CA ARG A 162 -0.27 0.70 5.95
C ARG A 162 -1.58 1.28 5.42
N PHE A 163 -1.96 0.95 4.19
CA PHE A 163 -3.05 1.63 3.48
C PHE A 163 -4.29 0.76 3.30
N VAL A 164 -4.15 -0.56 3.23
CA VAL A 164 -5.25 -1.46 2.86
C VAL A 164 -5.77 -2.23 4.08
N THR A 165 -4.96 -3.09 4.66
CA THR A 165 -5.36 -3.94 5.80
C THR A 165 -4.16 -4.61 6.43
N THR A 166 -4.26 -4.92 7.72
CA THR A 166 -3.35 -5.84 8.43
C THR A 166 -3.82 -7.30 8.35
N ASN A 167 -5.06 -7.52 7.88
CA ASN A 167 -5.69 -8.83 7.82
C ASN A 167 -5.47 -9.50 6.47
N TYR A 168 -4.25 -9.99 6.22
CA TYR A 168 -3.86 -10.73 5.03
C TYR A 168 -2.78 -11.75 5.34
N TYR A 169 -2.57 -12.68 4.40
CA TYR A 169 -1.40 -13.58 4.40
C TYR A 169 -0.88 -13.74 2.97
N ILE A 170 0.31 -14.32 2.83
CA ILE A 170 0.97 -14.51 1.54
C ILE A 170 1.26 -16.00 1.30
N GLY A 171 1.22 -16.40 0.04
CA GLY A 171 1.71 -17.70 -0.41
C GLY A 171 3.20 -17.66 -0.76
N LYS A 172 3.73 -18.76 -1.26
CA LYS A 172 5.10 -18.82 -1.79
C LYS A 172 5.15 -18.14 -3.14
N ILE A 173 6.23 -17.39 -3.38
CA ILE A 173 6.49 -16.79 -4.68
C ILE A 173 6.77 -17.86 -5.72
N GLU A 174 6.22 -17.68 -6.90
CA GLU A 174 6.42 -18.57 -8.04
C GLU A 174 7.14 -17.82 -9.16
N HIS A 175 8.09 -18.50 -9.81
CA HIS A 175 8.70 -18.00 -11.03
C HIS A 175 7.91 -18.53 -12.22
N VAL A 176 7.43 -17.63 -13.08
CA VAL A 176 6.55 -17.98 -14.20
C VAL A 176 7.11 -17.46 -15.53
N SER A 177 6.80 -18.14 -16.62
CA SER A 177 7.06 -17.69 -17.99
C SER A 177 5.79 -17.15 -18.69
N SER A 178 4.63 -17.43 -18.10
CA SER A 178 3.34 -16.91 -18.53
C SER A 178 2.39 -16.84 -17.33
N PHE A 179 1.47 -15.89 -17.35
CA PHE A 179 0.51 -15.66 -16.28
C PHE A 179 -0.81 -15.16 -16.83
N ASP A 180 -1.86 -15.96 -16.68
CA ASP A 180 -3.21 -15.61 -17.11
C ASP A 180 -3.86 -14.69 -16.07
N TYR A 181 -4.53 -13.65 -16.51
CA TYR A 181 -5.24 -12.74 -15.62
C TYR A 181 -6.57 -12.27 -16.23
N ARG A 182 -7.54 -12.03 -15.36
CA ARG A 182 -8.81 -11.36 -15.66
C ARG A 182 -8.65 -9.84 -15.62
N ALA A 183 -7.92 -9.32 -14.65
CA ALA A 183 -7.60 -7.92 -14.50
C ALA A 183 -6.15 -7.76 -14.06
N PHE A 184 -5.49 -6.74 -14.58
CA PHE A 184 -4.11 -6.36 -14.25
C PHE A 184 -4.03 -4.83 -14.22
N ALA A 185 -3.49 -4.27 -13.15
CA ALA A 185 -3.06 -2.87 -13.11
C ALA A 185 -1.61 -2.81 -12.64
N GLY A 186 -0.80 -2.07 -13.35
CA GLY A 186 0.64 -2.07 -13.09
C GLY A 186 1.36 -0.89 -13.72
N GLN A 187 2.67 -0.87 -13.52
CA GLN A 187 3.57 0.18 -13.97
C GLN A 187 4.91 -0.41 -14.38
N ARG A 188 5.59 0.28 -15.27
CA ARG A 188 6.94 -0.07 -15.72
C ARG A 188 7.92 1.00 -15.27
N CYS A 189 9.10 0.58 -14.84
CA CYS A 189 10.24 1.47 -14.68
C CYS A 189 11.34 1.05 -15.63
N GLU A 190 12.05 2.03 -16.20
CA GLU A 190 13.18 1.82 -17.13
C GLU A 190 14.41 2.57 -16.63
N GLY A 191 15.61 2.05 -16.95
CA GLY A 191 16.87 2.68 -16.57
C GLY A 191 17.97 1.65 -16.30
N ALA A 192 18.74 1.87 -15.25
CA ALA A 192 19.78 0.92 -14.83
C ALA A 192 19.20 -0.41 -14.32
N ILE A 193 17.95 -0.40 -13.86
CA ILE A 193 17.13 -1.57 -13.54
C ILE A 193 15.79 -1.36 -14.25
N ASN A 194 15.34 -2.38 -14.98
CA ASN A 194 14.03 -2.37 -15.61
C ASN A 194 13.08 -3.20 -14.79
N THR A 195 11.93 -2.65 -14.40
CA THR A 195 10.92 -3.39 -13.65
C THR A 195 9.54 -3.30 -14.28
N VAL A 196 8.73 -4.33 -14.05
CA VAL A 196 7.29 -4.26 -14.21
C VAL A 196 6.67 -4.76 -12.92
N ILE A 197 5.93 -3.90 -12.24
CA ILE A 197 5.23 -4.20 -11.00
C ILE A 197 3.73 -4.04 -11.24
N GLY A 198 2.92 -4.96 -10.73
CA GLY A 198 1.48 -4.83 -10.85
C GLY A 198 0.73 -5.78 -9.94
N PHE A 199 -0.55 -5.48 -9.75
CA PHE A 199 -1.49 -6.40 -9.11
C PHE A 199 -2.44 -6.98 -10.15
N ALA A 200 -2.68 -8.27 -10.02
CA ALA A 200 -3.51 -9.01 -10.96
C ALA A 200 -4.45 -9.97 -10.23
N VAL A 201 -5.59 -10.25 -10.85
CA VAL A 201 -6.53 -11.28 -10.39
C VAL A 201 -6.84 -12.27 -11.50
N LYS A 202 -7.03 -13.53 -11.14
CA LYS A 202 -7.45 -14.59 -12.05
C LYS A 202 -8.97 -14.79 -12.04
N ASN A 203 -9.54 -14.94 -10.87
CA ASN A 203 -10.93 -15.36 -10.70
C ASN A 203 -11.79 -14.33 -9.94
N ASP A 204 -11.47 -14.09 -8.68
CA ASP A 204 -12.25 -13.24 -7.76
C ASP A 204 -11.57 -11.89 -7.58
N GLU A 205 -12.29 -10.82 -7.89
CA GLU A 205 -11.78 -9.45 -7.81
C GLU A 205 -11.77 -8.82 -6.41
N LYS A 206 -12.33 -9.47 -5.38
CA LYS A 206 -12.53 -8.85 -4.05
C LYS A 206 -11.24 -8.32 -3.42
N ALA A 207 -10.15 -9.09 -3.49
CA ALA A 207 -8.86 -8.64 -2.95
C ALA A 207 -8.30 -7.44 -3.73
N PHE A 208 -8.44 -7.43 -5.05
CA PHE A 208 -8.02 -6.31 -5.91
C PHE A 208 -8.83 -5.05 -5.60
N LEU A 209 -10.15 -5.19 -5.49
CA LEU A 209 -11.04 -4.09 -5.13
C LEU A 209 -10.75 -3.60 -3.70
N LYS A 210 -10.37 -4.50 -2.78
CA LYS A 210 -9.96 -4.12 -1.44
C LYS A 210 -8.69 -3.27 -1.40
N ILE A 211 -7.75 -3.51 -2.34
CA ILE A 211 -6.58 -2.63 -2.53
C ILE A 211 -7.05 -1.26 -3.01
N ALA A 212 -7.91 -1.20 -4.01
CA ALA A 212 -8.46 0.05 -4.53
C ALA A 212 -9.15 0.87 -3.43
N ASP A 213 -10.09 0.25 -2.70
CA ASP A 213 -10.82 0.88 -1.60
C ASP A 213 -9.91 1.37 -0.46
N GLY A 214 -8.96 0.52 -0.06
CA GLY A 214 -8.08 0.81 1.06
C GLY A 214 -7.13 1.98 0.78
N TYR A 215 -6.65 2.07 -0.45
CA TYR A 215 -5.74 3.13 -0.86
C TYR A 215 -6.46 4.46 -1.09
N SER A 216 -7.54 4.47 -1.88
CA SER A 216 -8.26 5.68 -2.25
C SER A 216 -9.18 6.22 -1.15
N LYS A 217 -9.66 5.36 -0.23
CA LYS A 217 -10.65 5.66 0.82
C LYS A 217 -11.99 6.20 0.30
N ASN A 218 -12.31 5.99 -0.96
CA ASN A 218 -13.49 6.55 -1.63
C ASN A 218 -14.73 5.63 -1.63
N GLY A 219 -14.71 4.52 -0.91
CA GLY A 219 -15.84 3.58 -0.82
C GLY A 219 -15.73 2.40 -1.77
N SER A 220 -16.83 1.66 -1.96
CA SER A 220 -16.77 0.40 -2.69
C SER A 220 -16.67 0.60 -4.21
N TYR A 221 -15.62 0.03 -4.79
CA TYR A 221 -15.40 -0.07 -6.22
C TYR A 221 -16.06 -1.32 -6.81
N SER A 222 -16.43 -1.23 -8.09
CA SER A 222 -16.59 -2.39 -8.98
C SER A 222 -15.38 -2.49 -9.89
N LEU A 223 -15.15 -3.69 -10.46
CA LEU A 223 -14.05 -3.87 -11.41
C LEU A 223 -14.28 -2.99 -12.65
N GLY A 224 -13.36 -2.12 -12.97
CA GLY A 224 -13.45 -1.15 -14.06
C GLY A 224 -12.36 -0.07 -13.95
N LEU A 225 -12.49 0.95 -14.78
CA LEU A 225 -11.47 2.01 -14.92
C LEU A 225 -11.08 2.66 -13.59
N GLU A 226 -12.05 2.99 -12.74
CA GLU A 226 -11.77 3.64 -11.45
C GLU A 226 -10.98 2.75 -10.50
N SER A 227 -11.29 1.44 -10.45
CA SER A 227 -10.54 0.49 -9.64
C SER A 227 -9.15 0.23 -10.20
N TYR A 228 -8.99 0.22 -11.53
CA TYR A 228 -7.68 0.08 -12.17
C TYR A 228 -6.79 1.29 -11.88
N ASP A 229 -7.35 2.49 -11.93
CA ASP A 229 -6.65 3.71 -11.54
C ASP A 229 -6.19 3.66 -10.08
N ALA A 230 -7.09 3.33 -9.18
CA ALA A 230 -6.78 3.27 -7.76
C ALA A 230 -5.66 2.26 -7.46
N VAL A 231 -5.69 1.07 -8.10
CA VAL A 231 -4.63 0.08 -7.97
C VAL A 231 -3.35 0.52 -8.68
N GLY A 232 -3.47 1.16 -9.84
CA GLY A 232 -2.33 1.75 -10.56
C GLY A 232 -1.60 2.80 -9.71
N GLU A 233 -2.34 3.71 -9.06
CA GLU A 233 -1.77 4.69 -8.13
C GLU A 233 -1.11 4.02 -6.90
N PHE A 234 -1.70 2.93 -6.42
CA PHE A 234 -1.06 2.15 -5.35
C PHE A 234 0.26 1.54 -5.83
N VAL A 235 0.34 1.04 -7.07
CA VAL A 235 1.59 0.56 -7.69
C VAL A 235 2.58 1.72 -7.86
N ASN A 236 2.14 2.88 -8.33
CA ASN A 236 2.97 4.08 -8.48
C ASN A 236 3.62 4.50 -7.15
N CYS A 237 2.88 4.38 -6.04
CA CYS A 237 3.46 4.59 -4.70
C CYS A 237 4.59 3.58 -4.39
N ILE A 238 4.42 2.31 -4.77
CA ILE A 238 5.44 1.27 -4.56
C ILE A 238 6.68 1.54 -5.43
N ASP A 239 6.48 1.87 -6.71
CA ASP A 239 7.55 2.20 -7.66
C ASP A 239 8.32 3.45 -7.21
N GLY A 240 7.62 4.48 -6.72
CA GLY A 240 8.26 5.68 -6.17
C GLY A 240 9.14 5.39 -4.96
N LEU A 241 8.69 4.53 -4.05
CA LEU A 241 9.49 4.08 -2.91
C LEU A 241 10.67 3.21 -3.34
N PHE A 242 10.49 2.35 -4.35
CA PHE A 242 11.56 1.53 -4.90
C PHE A 242 12.61 2.40 -5.58
N SER A 243 12.20 3.35 -6.44
CA SER A 243 13.08 4.32 -7.09
C SER A 243 13.89 5.12 -6.08
N SER A 244 13.24 5.66 -5.04
CA SER A 244 13.93 6.38 -3.97
C SER A 244 14.96 5.51 -3.25
N ALA A 245 14.62 4.24 -3.02
CA ALA A 245 15.48 3.33 -2.31
C ALA A 245 16.72 2.91 -3.12
N VAL A 246 16.60 2.68 -4.44
CA VAL A 246 17.75 2.35 -5.32
C VAL A 246 18.57 3.59 -5.67
N SER A 247 17.97 4.78 -5.68
CA SER A 247 18.69 6.04 -5.88
C SER A 247 19.75 6.30 -4.81
N THR A 248 19.58 5.77 -3.59
CA THR A 248 20.63 5.83 -2.55
C THR A 248 21.85 4.96 -2.85
N GLU A 249 21.74 4.07 -3.83
CA GLU A 249 22.78 3.18 -4.33
C GLU A 249 23.36 3.67 -5.69
N ASP A 250 23.13 4.95 -6.04
CA ASP A 250 23.50 5.58 -7.32
C ASP A 250 22.84 4.90 -8.54
N ILE A 251 21.68 4.28 -8.36
CA ILE A 251 20.89 3.64 -9.42
C ILE A 251 19.74 4.56 -9.81
N GLU A 252 19.73 5.00 -11.04
CA GLU A 252 18.65 5.83 -11.59
C GLU A 252 17.67 4.98 -12.42
N ILE A 253 16.39 5.13 -12.13
CA ILE A 253 15.28 4.52 -12.87
C ILE A 253 14.22 5.59 -13.15
N GLU A 254 13.58 5.49 -14.30
CA GLU A 254 12.46 6.31 -14.72
C GLU A 254 11.16 5.53 -14.55
N ILE A 255 10.17 6.15 -13.91
CA ILE A 255 8.85 5.56 -13.73
C ILE A 255 8.00 6.00 -14.94
N LEU A 256 7.49 5.03 -15.69
CA LEU A 256 6.65 5.27 -16.86
C LEU A 256 5.16 5.34 -16.45
N PRO A 257 4.25 5.83 -17.32
CA PRO A 257 2.82 5.84 -17.03
C PRO A 257 2.28 4.46 -16.68
N GLN A 258 1.31 4.43 -15.77
CA GLN A 258 0.60 3.23 -15.38
C GLN A 258 -0.25 2.68 -16.53
N PHE A 259 -0.51 1.38 -16.48
CA PHE A 259 -1.33 0.69 -17.47
C PHE A 259 -2.26 -0.34 -16.82
N SER A 260 -3.36 -0.64 -17.50
CA SER A 260 -4.27 -1.71 -17.08
C SER A 260 -4.76 -2.51 -18.29
N TYR A 261 -4.98 -3.81 -18.07
CA TYR A 261 -5.47 -4.74 -19.09
C TYR A 261 -6.42 -5.76 -18.49
N GLU A 262 -7.31 -6.27 -19.32
CA GLU A 262 -8.28 -7.29 -18.96
C GLU A 262 -8.16 -8.54 -19.84
N ASN A 263 -8.42 -9.71 -19.21
CA ASN A 263 -8.63 -10.98 -19.89
C ASN A 263 -7.50 -11.34 -20.89
N GLN A 264 -6.25 -11.26 -20.43
CA GLN A 264 -5.08 -11.54 -21.25
C GLN A 264 -4.06 -12.43 -20.53
N ILE A 265 -2.95 -12.67 -21.20
CA ILE A 265 -1.83 -13.48 -20.72
C ILE A 265 -0.59 -12.59 -20.70
N ALA A 266 0.00 -12.39 -19.52
CA ALA A 266 1.35 -11.86 -19.42
C ALA A 266 2.35 -12.95 -19.85
N LYS A 267 3.31 -12.61 -20.70
CA LYS A 267 4.35 -13.52 -21.21
C LYS A 267 5.73 -12.95 -20.88
N GLY A 268 6.66 -13.84 -20.58
CA GLY A 268 8.03 -13.50 -20.19
C GLY A 268 8.34 -13.95 -18.77
N SER A 269 9.61 -13.81 -18.38
CA SER A 269 10.11 -14.26 -17.09
C SER A 269 9.71 -13.29 -15.99
N ALA A 270 8.90 -13.73 -15.03
CA ALA A 270 8.43 -12.93 -13.92
C ALA A 270 8.24 -13.77 -12.65
N TYR A 271 8.08 -13.08 -11.54
CA TYR A 271 7.73 -13.66 -10.25
C TYR A 271 6.31 -13.23 -9.87
N VAL A 272 5.56 -14.17 -9.30
CA VAL A 272 4.18 -13.95 -8.85
C VAL A 272 4.09 -14.33 -7.39
N LEU A 273 3.71 -13.38 -6.54
CA LEU A 273 3.49 -13.59 -5.12
C LEU A 273 1.98 -13.55 -4.85
N PRO A 274 1.35 -14.68 -4.49
CA PRO A 274 -0.04 -14.70 -4.09
C PRO A 274 -0.23 -13.99 -2.74
N ILE A 275 -1.20 -13.08 -2.70
CA ILE A 275 -1.59 -12.34 -1.50
C ILE A 275 -3.07 -12.58 -1.26
N TYR A 276 -3.42 -13.05 -0.08
CA TYR A 276 -4.80 -13.38 0.28
C TYR A 276 -5.33 -12.34 1.26
N ILE A 277 -6.34 -11.57 0.83
CA ILE A 277 -7.01 -10.54 1.63
C ILE A 277 -8.46 -10.98 1.85
N ASN A 278 -8.87 -11.19 3.09
CA ASN A 278 -10.21 -11.67 3.43
C ASN A 278 -10.63 -12.93 2.65
N GLY A 279 -9.69 -13.87 2.46
CA GLY A 279 -9.93 -15.14 1.76
C GLY A 279 -9.93 -15.06 0.23
N SER A 280 -9.86 -13.87 -0.38
CA SER A 280 -9.72 -13.66 -1.83
C SER A 280 -8.25 -13.47 -2.21
N GLU A 281 -7.86 -13.97 -3.39
CA GLU A 281 -6.49 -13.88 -3.88
C GLU A 281 -6.30 -12.70 -4.83
N VAL A 282 -5.21 -11.96 -4.62
CA VAL A 282 -4.62 -11.04 -5.60
C VAL A 282 -3.15 -11.40 -5.77
N SER A 283 -2.66 -11.37 -6.99
CA SER A 283 -1.27 -11.71 -7.30
C SER A 283 -0.45 -10.44 -7.48
N LEU A 284 0.63 -10.28 -6.71
CA LEU A 284 1.66 -9.30 -6.99
C LEU A 284 2.60 -9.86 -8.05
N TYR A 285 2.59 -9.24 -9.23
CA TYR A 285 3.43 -9.58 -10.37
C TYR A 285 4.68 -8.71 -10.36
N ILE A 286 5.87 -9.32 -10.46
CA ILE A 286 7.16 -8.63 -10.43
C ILE A 286 8.04 -9.20 -11.54
N ALA A 287 8.42 -8.38 -12.50
CA ALA A 287 9.48 -8.68 -13.46
C ALA A 287 10.64 -7.70 -13.24
N VAL A 288 11.87 -8.21 -13.25
CA VAL A 288 13.09 -7.41 -13.08
C VAL A 288 14.07 -7.82 -14.16
N ASP A 289 14.56 -6.85 -14.94
CA ASP A 289 15.51 -7.01 -16.05
C ASP A 289 15.12 -8.14 -17.03
N SER A 290 13.81 -8.27 -17.25
CA SER A 290 13.23 -9.31 -18.10
C SER A 290 12.31 -8.70 -19.14
N GLU A 291 12.40 -9.20 -20.37
CA GLU A 291 11.42 -8.86 -21.41
C GLU A 291 10.08 -9.51 -21.08
N VAL A 292 9.08 -8.70 -20.78
CA VAL A 292 7.71 -9.15 -20.53
C VAL A 292 6.74 -8.40 -21.43
N THR A 293 5.73 -9.13 -21.89
CA THR A 293 4.61 -8.57 -22.67
C THR A 293 3.35 -8.71 -21.86
N ILE A 294 2.73 -7.58 -21.53
CA ILE A 294 1.46 -7.51 -20.80
C ILE A 294 0.51 -6.70 -21.66
N GLY A 295 -0.56 -7.35 -22.15
CA GLY A 295 -1.47 -6.72 -23.11
C GLY A 295 -0.87 -6.47 -24.50
N GLN A 296 -1.62 -5.80 -25.36
CA GLN A 296 -1.17 -5.46 -26.70
C GLN A 296 -0.98 -3.95 -26.92
N MET A 297 -1.66 -3.13 -26.13
CA MET A 297 -1.55 -1.66 -26.11
C MET A 297 -2.05 -1.12 -24.79
N PRO A 298 -1.54 0.04 -24.30
CA PRO A 298 -2.15 0.73 -23.17
C PRO A 298 -3.61 1.05 -23.50
N VAL A 299 -4.49 0.88 -22.51
CA VAL A 299 -5.87 1.33 -22.62
C VAL A 299 -5.85 2.85 -22.68
N THR A 300 -5.81 3.39 -23.88
CA THR A 300 -5.93 4.84 -24.06
C THR A 300 -7.35 5.26 -23.67
N ARG A 301 -7.46 5.97 -22.56
CA ARG A 301 -8.72 6.63 -22.21
C ARG A 301 -9.12 7.60 -23.30
N LYS A 302 -10.27 7.38 -23.92
CA LYS A 302 -11.01 8.49 -24.53
C LYS A 302 -11.77 9.17 -23.39
N ILE A 303 -11.13 10.11 -22.74
CA ILE A 303 -11.82 10.97 -21.78
C ILE A 303 -12.54 12.02 -22.59
N ALA A 304 -13.89 12.00 -22.50
CA ALA A 304 -14.66 13.14 -22.90
C ALA A 304 -14.35 14.26 -21.90
N VAL A 305 -13.74 15.34 -22.35
CA VAL A 305 -13.59 16.57 -21.56
C VAL A 305 -15.00 16.99 -21.15
N LYS A 306 -15.38 16.74 -19.89
CA LYS A 306 -16.56 17.38 -19.31
C LYS A 306 -16.17 18.82 -19.02
N ALA A 307 -16.53 19.71 -19.91
CA ALA A 307 -16.53 21.13 -19.59
C ALA A 307 -17.44 21.32 -18.38
N GLY A 308 -16.86 21.59 -17.23
CA GLY A 308 -17.61 22.00 -16.04
C GLY A 308 -18.34 23.29 -16.37
N SER A 309 -19.60 23.42 -15.97
CA SER A 309 -20.35 24.66 -16.10
C SER A 309 -19.62 25.77 -15.34
N ILE A 310 -19.16 26.79 -16.09
CA ILE A 310 -18.48 27.96 -15.55
C ILE A 310 -19.53 28.77 -14.79
N ASP A 311 -19.42 28.82 -13.45
CA ASP A 311 -20.11 29.80 -12.65
C ASP A 311 -19.17 30.97 -12.42
N VAL A 312 -19.23 31.95 -13.34
CA VAL A 312 -18.35 33.14 -13.30
C VAL A 312 -19.01 34.18 -12.39
N THR A 313 -19.01 33.90 -11.08
CA THR A 313 -19.27 34.97 -10.10
C THR A 313 -17.93 35.28 -9.39
N GLY A 314 -17.34 36.41 -9.79
CA GLY A 314 -16.00 36.82 -9.41
C GLY A 314 -15.76 36.81 -7.90
N GLU A 315 -14.70 36.10 -7.52
CA GLU A 315 -13.85 36.21 -6.35
C GLU A 315 -13.17 34.87 -5.97
N LYS A 316 -13.36 33.78 -6.72
CA LYS A 316 -12.69 32.50 -6.45
C LYS A 316 -11.49 32.31 -7.38
N THR A 317 -10.34 32.04 -6.82
CA THR A 317 -9.14 31.63 -7.56
C THR A 317 -9.44 30.39 -8.40
N THR A 318 -9.16 30.48 -9.69
CA THR A 318 -9.46 29.42 -10.67
C THR A 318 -8.28 28.45 -10.81
N VAL A 319 -8.58 27.15 -10.94
CA VAL A 319 -7.55 26.10 -11.04
C VAL A 319 -7.84 25.19 -12.23
N LEU A 320 -6.77 24.88 -12.98
CA LEU A 320 -6.72 23.79 -13.96
C LEU A 320 -5.98 22.61 -13.32
N ILE A 321 -6.54 21.42 -13.38
CA ILE A 321 -5.92 20.19 -12.92
C ILE A 321 -5.46 19.37 -14.14
N VAL A 322 -4.16 19.07 -14.22
CA VAL A 322 -3.56 18.27 -15.31
C VAL A 322 -2.85 17.06 -14.69
N ASP A 323 -3.40 15.86 -14.92
CA ASP A 323 -2.92 14.61 -14.33
C ASP A 323 -3.54 13.45 -15.12
N ASP A 324 -2.81 12.39 -15.45
CA ASP A 324 -3.34 11.30 -16.28
C ASP A 324 -4.25 10.35 -15.48
N SER A 325 -4.12 10.32 -14.15
CA SER A 325 -4.97 9.54 -13.26
C SER A 325 -6.31 10.24 -12.97
N GLY A 326 -7.42 9.62 -13.37
CA GLY A 326 -8.75 10.13 -13.05
C GLY A 326 -9.02 10.19 -11.54
N LEU A 327 -8.40 9.29 -10.77
CA LEU A 327 -8.50 9.30 -9.31
C LEU A 327 -7.77 10.49 -8.69
N SER A 328 -6.53 10.75 -9.14
CA SER A 328 -5.75 11.91 -8.68
C SER A 328 -6.50 13.21 -8.98
N ARG A 329 -7.04 13.37 -10.19
CA ARG A 329 -7.85 14.54 -10.53
C ARG A 329 -9.07 14.69 -9.63
N MET A 330 -9.80 13.61 -9.36
CA MET A 330 -10.95 13.64 -8.47
C MET A 330 -10.57 14.02 -7.03
N MET A 331 -9.48 13.47 -6.51
CA MET A 331 -8.97 13.80 -5.17
C MET A 331 -8.54 15.26 -5.07
N LEU A 332 -7.76 15.75 -6.05
CA LEU A 332 -7.34 17.14 -6.12
C LEU A 332 -8.54 18.09 -6.24
N ARG A 333 -9.52 17.76 -7.08
CA ARG A 333 -10.76 18.52 -7.20
C ARG A 333 -11.45 18.66 -5.85
N ASN A 334 -11.68 17.54 -5.14
CA ASN A 334 -12.36 17.57 -3.84
C ASN A 334 -11.61 18.44 -2.81
N ILE A 335 -10.29 18.28 -2.73
CA ILE A 335 -9.44 19.06 -1.81
C ILE A 335 -9.50 20.56 -2.16
N LEU A 336 -9.38 20.90 -3.43
CA LEU A 336 -9.35 22.29 -3.88
C LEU A 336 -10.73 22.96 -3.77
N GLU A 337 -11.81 22.26 -4.09
CA GLU A 337 -13.18 22.76 -3.93
C GLU A 337 -13.53 22.97 -2.44
N GLU A 338 -13.14 22.05 -1.55
CA GLU A 338 -13.29 22.22 -0.09
C GLU A 338 -12.48 23.42 0.42
N ALA A 339 -11.32 23.68 -0.16
CA ALA A 339 -10.48 24.85 0.17
C ALA A 339 -11.00 26.16 -0.45
N GLY A 340 -12.09 26.10 -1.25
CA GLY A 340 -12.75 27.28 -1.82
C GLY A 340 -12.28 27.70 -3.20
N TYR A 341 -11.42 26.91 -3.86
CA TYR A 341 -11.00 27.13 -5.25
C TYR A 341 -12.09 26.75 -6.25
N CYS A 342 -12.00 27.28 -7.48
CA CYS A 342 -12.90 26.97 -8.58
C CYS A 342 -12.14 26.16 -9.65
N ILE A 343 -12.51 24.91 -9.88
CA ILE A 343 -11.90 24.08 -10.93
C ILE A 343 -12.54 24.45 -12.27
N VAL A 344 -11.77 25.11 -13.13
CA VAL A 344 -12.24 25.57 -14.45
C VAL A 344 -12.11 24.52 -15.54
N ALA A 345 -11.14 23.61 -15.41
CA ALA A 345 -10.95 22.50 -16.33
C ALA A 345 -10.11 21.37 -15.70
N GLU A 346 -10.22 20.18 -16.28
CA GLU A 346 -9.35 19.04 -16.04
C GLU A 346 -8.80 18.54 -17.38
N ALA A 347 -7.54 18.11 -17.37
CA ALA A 347 -6.86 17.53 -18.51
C ALA A 347 -6.19 16.22 -18.11
N SER A 348 -6.12 15.27 -19.04
CA SER A 348 -5.58 13.93 -18.80
C SER A 348 -4.18 13.72 -19.37
N ASP A 349 -3.64 14.70 -20.06
CA ASP A 349 -2.25 14.74 -20.55
C ASP A 349 -1.80 16.18 -20.77
N GLY A 350 -0.50 16.34 -21.05
CA GLY A 350 0.09 17.67 -21.27
C GLY A 350 -0.44 18.40 -22.48
N LEU A 351 -0.88 17.68 -23.53
CA LEU A 351 -1.44 18.31 -24.73
C LEU A 351 -2.81 18.94 -24.46
N GLU A 352 -3.68 18.21 -23.78
CA GLU A 352 -4.96 18.73 -23.29
C GLU A 352 -4.75 19.85 -22.27
N GLY A 353 -3.73 19.73 -21.39
CA GLY A 353 -3.34 20.74 -20.41
C GLY A 353 -2.95 22.07 -21.05
N GLU A 354 -2.08 22.04 -22.07
CA GLU A 354 -1.69 23.23 -22.83
C GLU A 354 -2.91 23.92 -23.48
N LEU A 355 -3.79 23.13 -24.13
CA LEU A 355 -4.99 23.65 -24.77
C LEU A 355 -5.98 24.25 -23.76
N ALA A 356 -6.19 23.56 -22.63
CA ALA A 356 -7.04 24.03 -21.55
C ALA A 356 -6.51 25.33 -20.92
N TYR A 357 -5.17 25.43 -20.71
CA TYR A 357 -4.55 26.65 -20.20
C TYR A 357 -4.83 27.85 -21.11
N LYS A 358 -4.60 27.69 -22.42
CA LYS A 358 -4.84 28.77 -23.40
C LYS A 358 -6.33 29.17 -23.49
N GLN A 359 -7.23 28.23 -23.29
CA GLN A 359 -8.67 28.47 -23.37
C GLN A 359 -9.22 29.15 -22.10
N TYR A 360 -8.81 28.70 -20.91
CA TYR A 360 -9.44 29.10 -19.64
C TYR A 360 -8.61 30.12 -18.86
N GLN A 361 -7.30 30.25 -19.14
CA GLN A 361 -6.37 31.15 -18.45
C GLN A 361 -6.54 31.11 -16.92
N PRO A 362 -6.35 29.92 -16.29
CA PRO A 362 -6.56 29.73 -14.86
C PRO A 362 -5.52 30.50 -14.04
N ASP A 363 -5.90 30.88 -12.81
CA ASP A 363 -4.96 31.51 -11.88
C ASP A 363 -3.87 30.57 -11.40
N ILE A 364 -4.17 29.25 -11.34
CA ILE A 364 -3.24 28.20 -10.91
C ILE A 364 -3.41 26.96 -11.80
N VAL A 365 -2.31 26.30 -12.11
CA VAL A 365 -2.28 24.98 -12.75
C VAL A 365 -1.65 23.98 -11.78
N THR A 366 -2.29 22.84 -11.52
CA THR A 366 -1.65 21.67 -10.94
C THR A 366 -1.28 20.71 -12.07
N LEU A 367 -0.03 20.28 -12.13
CA LEU A 367 0.53 19.58 -13.29
C LEU A 367 1.36 18.38 -12.84
N ASP A 368 0.86 17.16 -13.15
CA ASP A 368 1.66 15.94 -12.95
C ASP A 368 2.82 15.89 -13.95
N ILE A 369 3.92 15.28 -13.52
CA ILE A 369 5.14 15.17 -14.35
C ILE A 369 5.02 14.02 -15.34
N THR A 370 4.43 12.89 -14.96
CA THR A 370 4.50 11.67 -15.75
C THR A 370 3.17 11.35 -16.41
N MET A 371 2.97 11.83 -17.62
CA MET A 371 1.74 11.66 -18.38
C MET A 371 2.03 11.13 -19.79
N PRO A 372 1.06 10.43 -20.43
CA PRO A 372 1.17 10.00 -21.82
C PRO A 372 1.09 11.19 -22.79
N ASN A 373 1.47 10.98 -24.05
CA ASN A 373 1.43 11.91 -25.17
C ASN A 373 2.38 13.12 -25.02
N MET A 374 2.21 13.90 -23.97
CA MET A 374 3.07 15.02 -23.59
C MET A 374 3.24 15.00 -22.08
N ASP A 375 4.47 14.89 -21.61
CA ASP A 375 4.76 14.89 -20.18
C ASP A 375 4.59 16.29 -19.55
N GLY A 376 4.57 16.35 -18.21
CA GLY A 376 4.34 17.60 -17.51
C GLY A 376 5.47 18.62 -17.68
N ILE A 377 6.69 18.19 -17.99
CA ILE A 377 7.81 19.11 -18.20
C ILE A 377 7.66 19.82 -19.56
N GLU A 378 7.34 19.06 -20.61
CA GLU A 378 7.08 19.63 -21.94
C GLU A 378 5.82 20.51 -21.90
N CYS A 379 4.78 20.13 -21.15
CA CYS A 379 3.59 20.94 -20.95
C CYS A 379 3.93 22.26 -20.21
N LEU A 380 4.73 22.19 -19.15
CA LEU A 380 5.21 23.36 -18.42
C LEU A 380 5.96 24.31 -19.34
N GLU A 381 6.91 23.81 -20.16
CA GLU A 381 7.66 24.64 -21.12
C GLU A 381 6.72 25.39 -22.07
N LYS A 382 5.70 24.71 -22.62
CA LYS A 382 4.72 25.32 -23.52
C LYS A 382 3.79 26.33 -22.86
N ILE A 383 3.40 26.08 -21.61
CA ILE A 383 2.61 27.04 -20.83
C ILE A 383 3.46 28.29 -20.55
N MET A 384 4.70 28.12 -20.10
CA MET A 384 5.61 29.24 -19.78
C MET A 384 6.06 30.01 -21.04
N ASP A 385 6.18 29.36 -22.20
CA ASP A 385 6.44 30.03 -23.48
C ASP A 385 5.23 30.91 -23.90
N TYR A 386 4.01 30.49 -23.57
CA TYR A 386 2.79 31.24 -23.89
C TYR A 386 2.52 32.34 -22.86
N ASP A 387 2.69 32.03 -21.56
CA ASP A 387 2.47 32.94 -20.43
C ASP A 387 3.60 32.77 -19.40
N PRO A 388 4.63 33.64 -19.44
CA PRO A 388 5.75 33.56 -18.50
C PRO A 388 5.39 33.78 -17.04
N ASP A 389 4.22 34.38 -16.76
CA ASP A 389 3.73 34.66 -15.40
C ASP A 389 2.78 33.56 -14.87
N ALA A 390 2.62 32.45 -15.61
CA ALA A 390 1.74 31.33 -15.20
C ALA A 390 2.15 30.74 -13.84
N ASN A 391 1.18 30.57 -12.97
CA ASN A 391 1.40 29.90 -11.69
C ASN A 391 1.20 28.39 -11.82
N VAL A 392 2.26 27.63 -11.98
CA VAL A 392 2.21 26.18 -12.16
C VAL A 392 2.78 25.47 -10.93
N ILE A 393 2.00 24.56 -10.34
CA ILE A 393 2.38 23.71 -9.22
C ILE A 393 2.62 22.31 -9.77
N MET A 394 3.89 21.89 -9.81
CA MET A 394 4.24 20.53 -10.22
C MET A 394 3.88 19.53 -9.14
N ILE A 395 3.14 18.49 -9.51
CA ILE A 395 2.82 17.36 -8.64
C ILE A 395 3.61 16.15 -9.16
N THR A 396 4.24 15.42 -8.25
CA THR A 396 5.06 14.27 -8.63
C THR A 396 5.04 13.18 -7.58
N ALA A 397 5.11 11.93 -8.02
CA ALA A 397 5.33 10.80 -7.13
C ALA A 397 6.72 10.87 -6.46
N ALA A 398 6.84 10.27 -5.29
CA ALA A 398 8.13 10.15 -4.60
C ALA A 398 9.15 9.42 -5.50
N GLY A 399 10.39 9.94 -5.55
CA GLY A 399 11.48 9.35 -6.36
C GLY A 399 11.77 10.03 -7.69
N GLN A 400 10.99 11.03 -8.11
CA GLN A 400 11.22 11.74 -9.39
C GLN A 400 12.02 13.05 -9.24
N GLN A 401 12.93 13.12 -8.27
CA GLN A 401 13.71 14.34 -7.95
C GLN A 401 14.46 14.92 -9.15
N ASN A 402 14.98 14.08 -10.07
CA ASN A 402 15.67 14.54 -11.26
C ASN A 402 14.75 15.23 -12.27
N LYS A 403 13.48 14.80 -12.36
CA LYS A 403 12.47 15.47 -13.20
C LYS A 403 12.09 16.83 -12.61
N VAL A 404 11.98 16.92 -11.28
CA VAL A 404 11.75 18.20 -10.58
C VAL A 404 12.89 19.19 -10.86
N ILE A 405 14.15 18.72 -10.86
CA ILE A 405 15.32 19.56 -11.19
C ILE A 405 15.27 20.00 -12.66
N LYS A 406 14.83 19.16 -13.60
CA LYS A 406 14.64 19.54 -15.00
C LYS A 406 13.54 20.60 -15.15
N ALA A 407 12.40 20.41 -14.46
CA ALA A 407 11.31 21.39 -14.45
C ALA A 407 11.76 22.76 -13.90
N LEU A 408 12.50 22.77 -12.78
CA LEU A 408 13.07 24.00 -12.22
C LEU A 408 14.06 24.69 -13.18
N LYS A 409 14.87 23.92 -13.92
CA LYS A 409 15.78 24.47 -14.93
C LYS A 409 15.02 25.05 -16.12
N ALA A 410 13.93 24.41 -16.59
CA ALA A 410 13.09 24.91 -17.65
C ALA A 410 12.49 26.27 -17.29
N VAL A 411 11.91 26.40 -16.09
CA VAL A 411 11.37 27.67 -15.58
C VAL A 411 12.45 28.74 -15.40
N SER A 412 13.63 28.37 -14.87
CA SER A 412 14.75 29.31 -14.69
C SER A 412 15.31 29.83 -16.03
N TYR A 413 15.28 29.00 -17.09
CA TYR A 413 15.77 29.41 -18.42
C TYR A 413 14.81 30.37 -19.11
N THR A 414 13.52 30.22 -18.98
CA THR A 414 12.51 31.16 -19.48
C THR A 414 12.57 32.51 -18.78
N HIS A 415 12.76 32.53 -17.45
CA HIS A 415 12.96 33.79 -16.70
C HIS A 415 14.23 34.55 -17.11
N LEU A 416 15.33 33.85 -17.37
CA LEU A 416 16.56 34.50 -17.85
C LEU A 416 16.40 35.06 -19.27
N ARG A 417 15.61 34.42 -20.15
CA ARG A 417 15.33 34.91 -21.49
C ARG A 417 14.43 36.14 -21.51
N ALA A 418 13.48 36.25 -20.58
CA ALA A 418 12.60 37.41 -20.48
C ALA A 418 13.33 38.68 -20.02
N HIS A 419 14.47 38.57 -19.35
CA HIS A 419 15.31 39.70 -18.92
C HIS A 419 16.41 40.10 -19.90
N GLU A 420 16.66 39.36 -20.99
CA GLU A 420 17.72 39.66 -21.97
C GLU A 420 17.22 40.29 -23.28
N THR A 421 15.95 40.67 -23.38
CA THR A 421 15.47 41.45 -24.54
C THR A 421 15.48 42.93 -24.23
N PRO A 422 16.26 43.75 -24.95
CA PRO A 422 16.40 45.18 -24.74
C PRO A 422 15.15 45.97 -25.12
#